data_8485f9e3ab2ff9ca11fe44f045a86fa3
#
_entry.id   8485f9e3ab2ff9ca11fe44f045a86fa3
#
_cell.length_a   1.000
_cell.length_b   1.000
_cell.length_c   1.000
_cell.angle_alpha   90.00
_cell.angle_beta   90.00
_cell.angle_gamma   90.00
#
_symmetry.space_group_name_H-M   'P 1'
#
loop_
_entity.id
_entity.type
_entity.pdbx_description
1 polymer ?
#
loop_
_entity_poly.entity_id
_entity_poly.type
_entity_poly.pdbx_seq_one_letter_code
_entity_poly.pdbx_strand_id
1 'polypeptide(L)'
;MIQSISIKNVAKKEKTIEVNWSDGKKSNFHFMWLRDNCPSDIHPTARERLFNLMNVAENIHPESYKIDNEGKLEIKWNEGNHISNFEPSWLRSHCYTIKNSKKYVSPYKLWDKSLLENFNDVSVECEDIIESDESLTKWLEILLQHGISIVKNGPTEKNSGLKVLNRISHIRETFFGTPFEVINIPKPNNTAYSSKRLDSHTDLPYFETPPGYQFLHCLVNNANGGMSSIIDGFKVVEYLKNNELKNFEILKKVEVKFINNDYTQKLSLIHI
;
A
#
# COMPACT_ATOMS: atom_id res chain seq x y z
N MET A 1 -0.70 -30.33 -2.03
CA MET A 1 -2.15 -30.06 -2.06
C MET A 1 -2.51 -29.38 -0.75
N ILE A 2 -2.93 -28.11 -0.77
CA ILE A 2 -3.45 -27.43 0.42
C ILE A 2 -4.83 -28.05 0.69
N GLN A 3 -4.97 -28.77 1.79
CA GLN A 3 -6.28 -29.29 2.20
C GLN A 3 -7.26 -28.14 2.32
N SER A 4 -8.35 -28.19 1.58
CA SER A 4 -9.42 -27.20 1.68
C SER A 4 -10.04 -27.27 3.09
N ILE A 5 -9.96 -26.16 3.83
CA ILE A 5 -10.53 -26.06 5.17
C ILE A 5 -12.06 -26.02 5.02
N SER A 6 -12.76 -26.95 5.68
CA SER A 6 -14.21 -27.06 5.67
C SER A 6 -14.82 -26.79 7.04
N ILE A 7 -16.11 -26.49 7.08
CA ILE A 7 -16.90 -26.36 8.31
C ILE A 7 -17.26 -27.76 8.81
N LYS A 8 -16.89 -28.08 10.04
CA LYS A 8 -17.29 -29.34 10.71
C LYS A 8 -18.62 -29.22 11.43
N ASN A 9 -18.81 -28.10 12.11
CA ASN A 9 -19.97 -27.87 12.96
C ASN A 9 -20.15 -26.37 13.19
N VAL A 10 -21.39 -25.97 13.44
CA VAL A 10 -21.77 -24.60 13.78
C VAL A 10 -22.66 -24.57 15.01
N ALA A 11 -22.53 -23.56 15.84
CA ALA A 11 -23.31 -23.38 17.05
C ALA A 11 -23.68 -21.94 17.29
N LYS A 12 -24.94 -21.66 17.58
CA LYS A 12 -25.41 -20.32 17.98
C LYS A 12 -24.97 -20.04 19.42
N LYS A 13 -24.37 -18.90 19.64
CA LYS A 13 -24.07 -18.28 20.94
C LYS A 13 -24.97 -17.06 21.14
N GLU A 14 -24.79 -16.35 22.22
CA GLU A 14 -25.63 -15.18 22.56
C GLU A 14 -25.75 -14.15 21.44
N LYS A 15 -24.61 -13.76 20.83
CA LYS A 15 -24.54 -12.75 19.74
C LYS A 15 -23.74 -13.18 18.53
N THR A 16 -23.32 -14.46 18.48
CA THR A 16 -22.44 -14.97 17.43
C THR A 16 -22.84 -16.35 16.95
N ILE A 17 -22.40 -16.72 15.75
CA ILE A 17 -22.28 -18.10 15.29
C ILE A 17 -20.82 -18.52 15.51
N GLU A 18 -20.62 -19.59 16.31
CA GLU A 18 -19.36 -20.30 16.41
C GLU A 18 -19.24 -21.30 15.26
N VAL A 19 -18.16 -21.23 14.51
CA VAL A 19 -17.83 -22.16 13.44
C VAL A 19 -16.63 -22.98 13.85
N ASN A 20 -16.77 -24.31 13.88
CA ASN A 20 -15.70 -25.25 14.14
C ASN A 20 -15.16 -25.77 12.79
N TRP A 21 -13.86 -25.65 12.59
CA TRP A 21 -13.19 -25.96 11.33
C TRP A 21 -12.58 -27.37 11.31
N SER A 22 -12.34 -27.88 10.10
CA SER A 22 -11.69 -29.19 9.90
C SER A 22 -10.27 -29.27 10.46
N ASP A 23 -9.58 -28.12 10.59
CA ASP A 23 -8.24 -27.99 11.19
C ASP A 23 -8.25 -27.85 12.72
N GLY A 24 -9.42 -28.04 13.38
CA GLY A 24 -9.59 -27.95 14.83
C GLY A 24 -9.70 -26.52 15.38
N LYS A 25 -9.57 -25.50 14.58
CA LYS A 25 -9.74 -24.10 15.00
C LYS A 25 -11.22 -23.74 15.13
N LYS A 26 -11.49 -22.65 15.87
CA LYS A 26 -12.84 -22.10 16.06
C LYS A 26 -12.86 -20.63 15.68
N SER A 27 -13.94 -20.22 15.04
CA SER A 27 -14.23 -18.81 14.71
C SER A 27 -15.56 -18.40 15.30
N ASN A 28 -15.67 -17.17 15.78
CA ASN A 28 -16.94 -16.58 16.18
C ASN A 28 -17.24 -15.40 15.28
N PHE A 29 -18.42 -15.41 14.67
CA PHE A 29 -18.88 -14.34 13.80
C PHE A 29 -20.13 -13.71 14.41
N HIS A 30 -20.12 -12.40 14.66
CA HIS A 30 -21.29 -11.69 15.16
C HIS A 30 -22.43 -11.70 14.14
N PHE A 31 -23.66 -11.77 14.60
CA PHE A 31 -24.85 -11.81 13.74
C PHE A 31 -24.91 -10.60 12.82
N MET A 32 -24.72 -9.40 13.39
CA MET A 32 -24.71 -8.15 12.61
C MET A 32 -23.64 -8.16 11.54
N TRP A 33 -22.43 -8.66 11.85
CA TRP A 33 -21.35 -8.78 10.87
C TRP A 33 -21.67 -9.75 9.74
N LEU A 34 -22.25 -10.92 10.07
CA LEU A 34 -22.69 -11.88 9.05
C LEU A 34 -23.79 -11.28 8.18
N ARG A 35 -24.78 -10.60 8.79
CA ARG A 35 -25.85 -9.95 8.04
C ARG A 35 -25.33 -8.86 7.13
N ASP A 36 -24.39 -8.05 7.61
CA ASP A 36 -23.73 -6.98 6.85
C ASP A 36 -22.93 -7.48 5.65
N ASN A 37 -22.37 -8.66 5.75
CA ASN A 37 -21.55 -9.29 4.71
C ASN A 37 -22.30 -10.38 3.94
N CYS A 38 -23.62 -10.31 3.88
CA CYS A 38 -24.43 -11.28 3.14
C CYS A 38 -24.08 -11.25 1.65
N PRO A 39 -23.67 -12.37 1.05
CA PRO A 39 -23.30 -12.40 -0.37
C PRO A 39 -24.42 -11.99 -1.32
N SER A 40 -25.70 -12.26 -0.98
CA SER A 40 -26.85 -11.87 -1.79
C SER A 40 -27.11 -10.36 -1.83
N ASP A 41 -26.54 -9.61 -0.89
CA ASP A 41 -26.65 -8.16 -0.81
C ASP A 41 -25.46 -7.42 -1.41
N ILE A 42 -24.62 -8.14 -2.14
CA ILE A 42 -23.49 -7.57 -2.89
C ILE A 42 -23.81 -7.60 -4.38
N HIS A 43 -23.70 -6.46 -5.05
CA HIS A 43 -23.91 -6.39 -6.49
C HIS A 43 -22.92 -7.30 -7.25
N PRO A 44 -23.37 -8.17 -8.15
CA PRO A 44 -22.53 -9.22 -8.72
C PRO A 44 -21.34 -8.70 -9.54
N THR A 45 -21.49 -7.56 -10.18
CA THR A 45 -20.45 -6.96 -11.03
C THR A 45 -19.76 -5.76 -10.36
N ALA A 46 -20.53 -4.83 -9.77
CA ALA A 46 -19.97 -3.65 -9.10
C ALA A 46 -19.27 -3.99 -7.78
N ARG A 47 -19.60 -5.13 -7.17
CA ARG A 47 -19.09 -5.54 -5.86
C ARG A 47 -19.42 -4.58 -4.72
N GLU A 48 -20.42 -3.73 -4.94
CA GLU A 48 -20.93 -2.77 -3.96
C GLU A 48 -22.09 -3.38 -3.17
N ARG A 49 -22.29 -2.87 -1.96
CA ARG A 49 -23.38 -3.25 -1.09
C ARG A 49 -24.71 -2.70 -1.61
N LEU A 50 -25.75 -3.55 -1.68
CA LEU A 50 -27.10 -3.22 -2.20
C LEU A 50 -28.07 -2.76 -1.13
N PHE A 51 -27.70 -2.79 0.12
CA PHE A 51 -28.60 -2.40 1.22
C PHE A 51 -27.91 -1.45 2.22
N ASN A 52 -28.73 -0.81 3.06
CA ASN A 52 -28.25 0.04 4.14
C ASN A 52 -28.31 -0.72 5.46
N LEU A 53 -27.15 -0.92 6.11
CA LEU A 53 -27.04 -1.59 7.40
C LEU A 53 -27.90 -0.94 8.49
N MET A 54 -28.16 0.35 8.42
CA MET A 54 -29.02 1.09 9.37
C MET A 54 -30.48 0.63 9.34
N ASN A 55 -30.90 -0.09 8.30
CA ASN A 55 -32.24 -0.67 8.20
C ASN A 55 -32.33 -2.06 8.84
N VAL A 56 -31.21 -2.65 9.27
CA VAL A 56 -31.17 -3.94 9.95
C VAL A 56 -31.49 -3.71 11.44
N ALA A 57 -32.38 -4.53 11.98
CA ALA A 57 -32.75 -4.42 13.39
C ALA A 57 -31.54 -4.74 14.31
N GLU A 58 -31.37 -3.98 15.38
CA GLU A 58 -30.28 -4.20 16.35
C GLU A 58 -30.32 -5.61 16.97
N ASN A 59 -31.51 -6.20 17.09
CA ASN A 59 -31.73 -7.54 17.61
C ASN A 59 -31.68 -8.62 16.54
N ILE A 60 -31.05 -8.36 15.40
CA ILE A 60 -30.86 -9.35 14.35
C ILE A 60 -30.25 -10.65 14.91
N HIS A 61 -30.88 -11.79 14.60
CA HIS A 61 -30.39 -13.11 15.01
C HIS A 61 -30.85 -14.18 14.02
N PRO A 62 -30.15 -15.34 13.98
CA PRO A 62 -30.61 -16.47 13.21
C PRO A 62 -31.90 -17.06 13.77
N GLU A 63 -32.93 -17.21 12.93
CA GLU A 63 -34.06 -18.09 13.22
C GLU A 63 -33.66 -19.57 13.10
N SER A 64 -32.89 -19.85 12.03
CA SER A 64 -32.28 -21.16 11.79
C SER A 64 -30.93 -21.02 11.10
N TYR A 65 -30.11 -22.04 11.27
CA TYR A 65 -28.79 -22.12 10.59
C TYR A 65 -28.43 -23.59 10.39
N LYS A 66 -27.74 -23.88 9.29
CA LYS A 66 -27.26 -25.23 8.98
C LYS A 66 -26.03 -25.18 8.09
N ILE A 67 -25.36 -26.29 7.96
CA ILE A 67 -24.41 -26.52 6.87
C ILE A 67 -25.20 -27.21 5.77
N ASP A 68 -25.21 -26.62 4.59
CA ASP A 68 -25.92 -27.19 3.43
C ASP A 68 -25.16 -28.36 2.80
N ASN A 69 -25.73 -28.96 1.74
CA ASN A 69 -25.14 -30.12 1.06
C ASN A 69 -23.82 -29.79 0.34
N GLU A 70 -23.55 -28.51 0.08
CA GLU A 70 -22.30 -28.03 -0.53
C GLU A 70 -21.26 -27.64 0.53
N GLY A 71 -21.58 -27.75 1.82
CA GLY A 71 -20.72 -27.40 2.93
C GLY A 71 -20.72 -25.91 3.30
N LYS A 72 -21.62 -25.11 2.75
CA LYS A 72 -21.77 -23.68 3.05
C LYS A 72 -22.56 -23.47 4.33
N LEU A 73 -22.29 -22.36 5.01
CA LEU A 73 -23.11 -21.94 6.14
C LEU A 73 -24.33 -21.17 5.63
N GLU A 74 -25.51 -21.79 5.72
CA GLU A 74 -26.78 -21.14 5.47
C GLU A 74 -27.36 -20.59 6.77
N ILE A 75 -27.81 -19.34 6.74
CA ILE A 75 -28.45 -18.67 7.90
C ILE A 75 -29.76 -18.04 7.42
N LYS A 76 -30.89 -18.41 8.05
CA LYS A 76 -32.16 -17.70 7.91
C LYS A 76 -32.29 -16.72 9.08
N TRP A 77 -32.51 -15.46 8.76
CA TRP A 77 -32.57 -14.36 9.74
C TRP A 77 -34.02 -14.10 10.20
N ASN A 78 -34.14 -13.49 11.39
CA ASN A 78 -35.41 -12.94 11.87
C ASN A 78 -35.85 -11.65 11.13
N GLU A 79 -35.37 -11.46 9.93
CA GLU A 79 -35.62 -10.35 9.02
C GLU A 79 -36.31 -10.87 7.76
N GLY A 80 -37.64 -11.01 7.79
CA GLY A 80 -38.51 -11.25 6.63
C GLY A 80 -38.06 -12.35 5.68
N ASN A 81 -37.77 -13.50 5.88
CA ASN A 81 -37.29 -14.59 4.98
C ASN A 81 -35.91 -14.39 4.34
N HIS A 82 -35.11 -13.42 4.86
CA HIS A 82 -33.76 -13.22 4.35
C HIS A 82 -32.86 -14.42 4.68
N ILE A 83 -32.16 -14.95 3.68
CA ILE A 83 -31.24 -16.08 3.81
C ILE A 83 -29.86 -15.66 3.31
N SER A 84 -28.84 -15.93 4.12
CA SER A 84 -27.43 -15.72 3.77
C SER A 84 -26.73 -17.07 3.61
N ASN A 85 -25.97 -17.23 2.52
CA ASN A 85 -25.17 -18.41 2.24
C ASN A 85 -23.69 -18.03 2.16
N PHE A 86 -22.87 -18.59 3.05
CA PHE A 86 -21.46 -18.24 3.17
C PHE A 86 -20.56 -19.41 2.77
N GLU A 87 -19.66 -19.15 1.83
CA GLU A 87 -18.60 -20.10 1.47
C GLU A 87 -17.61 -20.29 2.62
N PRO A 88 -17.22 -21.55 2.95
CA PRO A 88 -16.26 -21.81 4.03
C PRO A 88 -14.93 -21.11 3.85
N SER A 89 -14.40 -21.07 2.64
CA SER A 89 -13.15 -20.40 2.31
C SER A 89 -13.22 -18.89 2.56
N TRP A 90 -14.36 -18.27 2.21
CA TRP A 90 -14.58 -16.85 2.45
C TRP A 90 -14.67 -16.54 3.94
N LEU A 91 -15.51 -17.28 4.70
CA LEU A 91 -15.59 -17.11 6.15
C LEU A 91 -14.23 -17.29 6.83
N ARG A 92 -13.47 -18.29 6.40
CA ARG A 92 -12.15 -18.56 6.97
C ARG A 92 -11.16 -17.44 6.73
N SER A 93 -11.14 -16.88 5.53
CA SER A 93 -10.24 -15.79 5.16
C SER A 93 -10.59 -14.46 5.84
N HIS A 94 -11.87 -14.23 6.15
CA HIS A 94 -12.37 -13.04 6.82
C HIS A 94 -12.57 -13.19 8.33
N CYS A 95 -12.07 -14.28 8.91
CA CYS A 95 -12.20 -14.51 10.34
C CYS A 95 -11.32 -13.53 11.14
N TYR A 96 -11.96 -12.72 11.97
CA TYR A 96 -11.33 -11.75 12.86
C TYR A 96 -11.12 -12.25 14.30
N THR A 97 -11.69 -13.40 14.67
CA THR A 97 -11.55 -13.98 16.01
C THR A 97 -10.40 -14.99 16.13
N ILE A 98 -9.97 -15.58 15.02
CA ILE A 98 -8.72 -16.31 14.97
C ILE A 98 -7.63 -15.27 14.81
N LYS A 99 -6.80 -15.09 15.82
CA LYS A 99 -5.55 -14.33 15.64
C LYS A 99 -4.71 -15.08 14.61
N ASN A 100 -4.92 -14.77 13.35
CA ASN A 100 -3.96 -15.12 12.32
C ASN A 100 -2.70 -14.35 12.68
N SER A 101 -1.76 -15.04 13.30
CA SER A 101 -0.42 -14.54 13.59
C SER A 101 0.44 -14.48 12.31
N LYS A 102 -0.17 -14.20 11.15
CA LYS A 102 0.62 -13.60 10.08
C LYS A 102 1.00 -12.22 10.61
N LYS A 103 2.08 -12.20 11.39
CA LYS A 103 2.80 -10.94 11.59
C LYS A 103 2.93 -10.34 10.21
N TYR A 104 2.45 -9.11 10.05
CA TYR A 104 2.77 -8.35 8.85
C TYR A 104 4.29 -8.36 8.75
N VAL A 105 4.81 -9.17 7.86
CA VAL A 105 6.22 -9.16 7.51
C VAL A 105 6.34 -8.03 6.52
N SER A 106 7.00 -6.96 6.96
CA SER A 106 7.30 -5.86 6.06
C SER A 106 8.00 -6.41 4.82
N PRO A 107 7.55 -6.09 3.62
CA PRO A 107 8.25 -6.50 2.41
C PRO A 107 9.58 -5.78 2.24
N TYR A 108 9.85 -4.72 3.02
CA TYR A 108 11.03 -3.89 2.89
C TYR A 108 12.30 -4.65 3.27
N LYS A 109 13.28 -4.58 2.38
CA LYS A 109 14.64 -5.06 2.59
C LYS A 109 15.54 -3.85 2.77
N LEU A 110 16.04 -3.65 3.99
CA LEU A 110 16.99 -2.59 4.26
C LEU A 110 18.29 -2.84 3.51
N TRP A 111 18.87 -1.79 2.98
CA TRP A 111 20.05 -1.90 2.13
C TRP A 111 21.11 -0.83 2.45
N ASP A 112 22.32 -1.03 1.96
CA ASP A 112 23.44 -0.13 2.00
C ASP A 112 24.12 -0.06 0.62
N LYS A 113 25.33 0.46 0.57
CA LYS A 113 26.06 0.62 -0.69
C LYS A 113 26.21 -0.67 -1.51
N SER A 114 26.15 -1.84 -0.89
CA SER A 114 26.32 -3.12 -1.58
C SER A 114 25.19 -3.40 -2.58
N LEU A 115 23.98 -2.95 -2.33
CA LEU A 115 22.88 -3.04 -3.29
C LEU A 115 23.17 -2.22 -4.55
N LEU A 116 23.79 -1.06 -4.38
CA LEU A 116 24.10 -0.13 -5.47
C LEU A 116 25.40 -0.51 -6.21
N GLU A 117 26.22 -1.37 -5.67
CA GLU A 117 27.37 -1.96 -6.37
C GLU A 117 26.93 -2.95 -7.46
N ASN A 118 25.74 -3.56 -7.31
CA ASN A 118 25.13 -4.41 -8.32
C ASN A 118 23.74 -3.86 -8.74
N PHE A 119 23.73 -2.82 -9.55
CA PHE A 119 22.50 -2.19 -10.03
C PHE A 119 21.54 -3.14 -10.78
N ASN A 120 22.02 -4.29 -11.24
CA ASN A 120 21.16 -5.25 -11.94
C ASN A 120 20.03 -5.78 -11.03
N ASP A 121 20.27 -5.88 -9.73
CA ASP A 121 19.27 -6.39 -8.79
C ASP A 121 18.08 -5.42 -8.60
N VAL A 122 18.26 -4.14 -8.93
CA VAL A 122 17.24 -3.10 -8.83
C VAL A 122 16.91 -2.46 -10.19
N SER A 123 17.35 -3.09 -11.28
CA SER A 123 17.15 -2.57 -12.64
C SER A 123 16.14 -3.39 -13.43
N VAL A 124 15.41 -2.70 -14.29
CA VAL A 124 14.48 -3.29 -15.27
C VAL A 124 14.58 -2.54 -16.60
N GLU A 125 14.24 -3.21 -17.68
CA GLU A 125 14.22 -2.58 -19.01
C GLU A 125 12.93 -1.82 -19.23
N CYS A 126 13.02 -0.65 -19.85
CA CYS A 126 11.86 0.23 -20.09
C CYS A 126 10.82 -0.45 -20.98
N GLU A 127 11.26 -1.10 -22.05
CA GLU A 127 10.37 -1.77 -23.01
C GLU A 127 9.62 -2.92 -22.34
N ASP A 128 10.32 -3.73 -21.55
CA ASP A 128 9.74 -4.85 -20.83
C ASP A 128 8.60 -4.40 -19.88
N ILE A 129 8.78 -3.27 -19.17
CA ILE A 129 7.72 -2.72 -18.31
C ILE A 129 6.49 -2.31 -19.13
N ILE A 130 6.68 -1.78 -20.32
CA ILE A 130 5.60 -1.29 -21.17
C ILE A 130 4.80 -2.47 -21.75
N GLU A 131 5.46 -3.53 -22.14
CA GLU A 131 4.87 -4.62 -22.91
C GLU A 131 4.39 -5.81 -22.06
N SER A 132 4.95 -6.01 -20.86
CA SER A 132 4.70 -7.20 -20.03
C SER A 132 4.18 -6.86 -18.64
N ASP A 133 3.05 -7.46 -18.25
CA ASP A 133 2.52 -7.39 -16.88
C ASP A 133 3.41 -8.14 -15.88
N GLU A 134 4.13 -9.16 -16.31
CA GLU A 134 5.09 -9.89 -15.48
C GLU A 134 6.27 -8.97 -15.13
N SER A 135 6.83 -8.29 -16.12
CA SER A 135 7.92 -7.33 -15.92
C SER A 135 7.48 -6.11 -15.10
N LEU A 136 6.25 -5.62 -15.32
CA LEU A 136 5.64 -4.60 -14.47
C LEU A 136 5.55 -5.07 -13.01
N THR A 137 5.07 -6.28 -12.78
CA THR A 137 4.96 -6.87 -11.44
C THR A 137 6.33 -6.96 -10.75
N LYS A 138 7.34 -7.47 -11.46
CA LYS A 138 8.72 -7.54 -10.97
C LYS A 138 9.27 -6.16 -10.59
N TRP A 139 9.02 -5.16 -11.42
CA TRP A 139 9.43 -3.78 -11.14
C TRP A 139 8.77 -3.22 -9.88
N LEU A 140 7.45 -3.43 -9.71
CA LEU A 140 6.72 -3.01 -8.52
C LEU A 140 7.19 -3.74 -7.26
N GLU A 141 7.56 -5.02 -7.36
CA GLU A 141 8.15 -5.78 -6.26
C GLU A 141 9.51 -5.21 -5.83
N ILE A 142 10.36 -4.82 -6.78
CA ILE A 142 11.64 -4.16 -6.51
C ILE A 142 11.41 -2.85 -5.76
N LEU A 143 10.51 -2.00 -6.26
CA LEU A 143 10.15 -0.74 -5.61
C LEU A 143 9.60 -0.96 -4.20
N LEU A 144 8.72 -1.95 -4.02
CA LEU A 144 8.15 -2.29 -2.72
C LEU A 144 9.20 -2.81 -1.73
N GLN A 145 10.18 -3.58 -2.21
CA GLN A 145 11.21 -4.18 -1.35
C GLN A 145 12.33 -3.20 -0.99
N HIS A 146 12.76 -2.40 -1.95
CA HIS A 146 13.97 -1.57 -1.80
C HIS A 146 13.70 -0.07 -1.77
N GLY A 147 12.50 0.38 -2.17
CA GLY A 147 12.17 1.80 -2.28
C GLY A 147 12.89 2.51 -3.42
N ILE A 148 13.69 1.80 -4.21
CA ILE A 148 14.44 2.31 -5.35
C ILE A 148 14.40 1.31 -6.50
N SER A 149 14.38 1.81 -7.73
CA SER A 149 14.62 1.04 -8.94
C SER A 149 15.20 1.91 -10.05
N ILE A 150 15.91 1.29 -10.99
CA ILE A 150 16.48 1.93 -12.18
C ILE A 150 15.81 1.34 -13.41
N VAL A 151 15.15 2.19 -14.19
CA VAL A 151 14.60 1.82 -15.49
C VAL A 151 15.63 2.16 -16.56
N LYS A 152 16.14 1.13 -17.24
CA LYS A 152 17.19 1.27 -18.26
C LYS A 152 16.59 1.43 -19.65
N ASN A 153 17.38 2.00 -20.54
CA ASN A 153 17.11 2.07 -21.97
C ASN A 153 15.77 2.74 -22.32
N GLY A 154 15.33 3.68 -21.46
CA GLY A 154 14.17 4.52 -21.76
C GLY A 154 14.46 5.49 -22.90
N PRO A 155 13.43 5.84 -23.72
CA PRO A 155 13.57 6.87 -24.74
C PRO A 155 13.95 8.23 -24.11
N THR A 156 14.77 9.03 -24.80
CA THR A 156 15.26 10.32 -24.30
C THR A 156 14.43 11.53 -24.78
N GLU A 157 13.30 11.29 -25.43
CA GLU A 157 12.38 12.35 -25.81
C GLU A 157 11.61 12.86 -24.58
N LYS A 158 11.33 14.13 -24.59
CA LYS A 158 10.53 14.78 -23.55
C LYS A 158 9.18 14.05 -23.38
N ASN A 159 8.82 13.80 -22.13
CA ASN A 159 7.58 13.12 -21.73
C ASN A 159 7.48 11.64 -22.10
N SER A 160 8.45 11.01 -22.74
CA SER A 160 8.39 9.59 -23.08
C SER A 160 8.31 8.69 -21.84
N GLY A 161 8.90 9.09 -20.71
CA GLY A 161 8.80 8.37 -19.43
C GLY A 161 7.37 8.26 -18.87
N LEU A 162 6.43 9.10 -19.31
CA LEU A 162 5.03 9.03 -18.91
C LEU A 162 4.38 7.69 -19.28
N LYS A 163 4.81 7.04 -20.37
CA LYS A 163 4.31 5.72 -20.76
C LYS A 163 4.56 4.67 -19.69
N VAL A 164 5.74 4.68 -19.08
CA VAL A 164 6.10 3.77 -17.98
C VAL A 164 5.26 4.07 -16.74
N LEU A 165 5.13 5.33 -16.37
CA LEU A 165 4.40 5.74 -15.17
C LEU A 165 2.91 5.43 -15.25
N ASN A 166 2.31 5.63 -16.42
CA ASN A 166 0.89 5.34 -16.67
C ASN A 166 0.56 3.83 -16.63
N ARG A 167 1.57 2.96 -16.65
CA ARG A 167 1.36 1.53 -16.37
C ARG A 167 1.01 1.26 -14.91
N ILE A 168 1.40 2.17 -13.99
CA ILE A 168 1.14 2.01 -12.56
C ILE A 168 -0.18 2.70 -12.20
N SER A 169 -0.26 4.03 -12.41
CA SER A 169 -1.40 4.85 -12.01
C SER A 169 -1.27 6.26 -12.58
N HIS A 170 -2.23 7.12 -12.23
CA HIS A 170 -2.15 8.54 -12.49
C HIS A 170 -1.01 9.19 -11.71
N ILE A 171 -0.30 10.10 -12.39
CA ILE A 171 0.79 10.86 -11.78
C ILE A 171 0.18 11.93 -10.87
N ARG A 172 0.69 12.07 -9.67
CA ARG A 172 0.28 13.12 -8.76
C ARG A 172 0.75 14.48 -9.27
N GLU A 173 -0.18 15.37 -9.55
CA GLU A 173 0.13 16.74 -9.87
C GLU A 173 0.61 17.51 -8.63
N THR A 174 1.62 18.34 -8.82
CA THR A 174 2.15 19.25 -7.81
C THR A 174 2.13 20.69 -8.35
N PHE A 175 2.40 21.66 -7.51
CA PHE A 175 2.51 23.06 -7.96
C PHE A 175 3.71 23.32 -8.88
N PHE A 176 4.62 22.36 -9.04
CA PHE A 176 5.69 22.40 -10.05
C PHE A 176 5.22 21.99 -11.45
N GLY A 177 4.02 21.41 -11.56
CA GLY A 177 3.48 20.82 -12.79
C GLY A 177 3.56 19.31 -12.84
N THR A 178 3.13 18.73 -13.97
CA THR A 178 3.12 17.26 -14.19
C THR A 178 3.36 16.95 -15.67
N PRO A 179 4.50 16.42 -16.06
CA PRO A 179 5.79 16.45 -15.36
C PRO A 179 6.41 17.85 -15.36
N PHE A 180 7.43 18.05 -14.55
CA PHE A 180 8.22 19.30 -14.57
C PHE A 180 9.68 19.00 -14.87
N GLU A 181 10.38 20.01 -15.39
CA GLU A 181 11.78 19.89 -15.77
C GLU A 181 12.69 20.40 -14.66
N VAL A 182 13.74 19.65 -14.35
CA VAL A 182 14.80 20.07 -13.45
C VAL A 182 15.98 20.56 -14.30
N ILE A 183 16.08 21.87 -14.47
CA ILE A 183 17.12 22.52 -15.27
C ILE A 183 17.73 23.69 -14.51
N ASN A 184 18.98 24.02 -14.81
CA ASN A 184 19.63 25.21 -14.25
C ASN A 184 19.08 26.46 -14.89
N ILE A 185 18.52 27.38 -14.10
CA ILE A 185 17.94 28.66 -14.55
C ILE A 185 18.55 29.84 -13.83
N PRO A 186 18.62 31.02 -14.46
CA PRO A 186 18.99 32.26 -13.79
C PRO A 186 17.98 32.64 -12.71
N LYS A 187 18.46 33.03 -11.52
CA LYS A 187 17.62 33.41 -10.35
C LYS A 187 16.62 32.32 -9.98
N PRO A 188 17.07 31.11 -9.61
CA PRO A 188 16.20 30.01 -9.29
C PRO A 188 15.42 30.28 -7.99
N ASN A 189 14.15 29.86 -7.97
CA ASN A 189 13.32 29.87 -6.76
C ASN A 189 13.50 28.60 -5.91
N ASN A 190 14.21 27.62 -6.45
CA ASN A 190 14.53 26.38 -5.76
C ASN A 190 15.99 26.00 -6.02
N THR A 191 16.68 25.45 -5.03
CA THR A 191 18.09 25.04 -5.15
C THR A 191 18.29 23.95 -6.20
N ALA A 192 17.26 23.11 -6.46
CA ALA A 192 17.28 22.10 -7.50
C ALA A 192 17.45 22.69 -8.93
N TYR A 193 17.08 23.96 -9.12
CA TYR A 193 17.26 24.68 -10.40
C TYR A 193 18.57 25.44 -10.48
N SER A 194 19.53 25.10 -9.64
CA SER A 194 20.86 25.71 -9.61
C SER A 194 21.96 24.67 -9.82
N SER A 195 23.19 25.14 -10.08
CA SER A 195 24.38 24.27 -10.16
C SER A 195 24.98 23.91 -8.79
N LYS A 196 24.31 24.26 -7.69
CA LYS A 196 24.79 23.94 -6.35
C LYS A 196 24.53 22.50 -6.00
N ARG A 197 25.42 21.91 -5.20
CA ARG A 197 25.22 20.59 -4.61
C ARG A 197 23.97 20.61 -3.73
N LEU A 198 23.17 19.57 -3.85
CA LEU A 198 22.09 19.24 -2.92
C LEU A 198 22.57 18.12 -2.01
N ASP A 199 22.42 18.31 -0.71
CA ASP A 199 22.63 17.24 0.25
C ASP A 199 21.45 16.29 0.26
N SER A 200 21.61 15.10 0.91
CA SER A 200 20.56 14.10 1.01
C SER A 200 19.33 14.67 1.71
N HIS A 201 18.17 14.57 1.07
CA HIS A 201 16.91 15.13 1.52
C HIS A 201 15.74 14.27 1.04
N THR A 202 14.58 14.51 1.59
CA THR A 202 13.30 14.02 1.08
C THR A 202 12.56 15.18 0.45
N ASP A 203 12.04 15.00 -0.75
CA ASP A 203 11.28 16.03 -1.44
C ASP A 203 9.90 16.23 -0.82
N LEU A 204 9.45 17.49 -0.84
CA LEU A 204 8.13 17.93 -0.39
C LEU A 204 7.75 17.51 1.05
N PRO A 205 8.67 17.59 2.03
CA PRO A 205 8.35 17.18 3.41
C PRO A 205 7.37 18.12 4.10
N TYR A 206 7.07 19.27 3.50
CA TYR A 206 6.09 20.26 3.97
C TYR A 206 4.67 20.00 3.44
N PHE A 207 4.43 18.92 2.71
CA PHE A 207 3.09 18.44 2.40
C PHE A 207 2.58 17.56 3.52
N GLU A 208 1.29 17.68 3.86
CA GLU A 208 0.63 16.79 4.84
C GLU A 208 0.81 15.32 4.45
N THR A 209 0.69 15.03 3.17
CA THR A 209 1.01 13.72 2.61
C THR A 209 2.12 13.87 1.57
N PRO A 210 3.36 13.61 1.93
CA PRO A 210 4.46 13.61 0.97
C PRO A 210 4.22 12.65 -0.20
N PRO A 211 4.83 12.85 -1.37
CA PRO A 211 4.78 11.89 -2.47
C PRO A 211 5.31 10.52 -2.05
N GLY A 212 4.65 9.44 -2.49
CA GLY A 212 5.10 8.08 -2.20
C GLY A 212 6.37 7.73 -2.97
N TYR A 213 6.41 8.07 -4.25
CA TYR A 213 7.55 7.83 -5.15
C TYR A 213 7.81 9.05 -6.01
N GLN A 214 9.08 9.24 -6.33
CA GLN A 214 9.55 10.25 -7.28
C GLN A 214 10.25 9.55 -8.44
N PHE A 215 9.98 10.02 -9.66
CA PHE A 215 10.60 9.51 -10.87
C PHE A 215 11.44 10.59 -11.52
N LEU A 216 12.72 10.30 -11.73
CA LEU A 216 13.64 11.17 -12.43
C LEU A 216 13.98 10.56 -13.79
N HIS A 217 13.62 11.23 -14.86
CA HIS A 217 13.91 10.80 -16.22
C HIS A 217 15.09 11.62 -16.76
N CYS A 218 16.21 10.95 -16.99
CA CYS A 218 17.39 11.57 -17.56
C CYS A 218 17.27 11.67 -19.08
N LEU A 219 17.12 12.90 -19.59
CA LEU A 219 17.06 13.15 -21.04
C LEU A 219 18.45 13.39 -21.64
N VAL A 220 19.32 14.06 -20.90
CA VAL A 220 20.69 14.43 -21.34
C VAL A 220 21.64 14.28 -20.14
N ASN A 221 22.78 13.64 -20.36
CA ASN A 221 23.84 13.48 -19.36
C ASN A 221 25.22 13.72 -20.00
N ASN A 222 25.48 14.95 -20.44
CA ASN A 222 26.73 15.35 -21.08
C ASN A 222 27.70 16.07 -20.14
N ALA A 223 27.30 16.32 -18.89
CA ALA A 223 28.13 17.03 -17.94
C ALA A 223 29.09 16.10 -17.21
N ASN A 224 30.27 16.61 -16.87
CA ASN A 224 31.17 15.94 -15.93
C ASN A 224 30.69 16.21 -14.50
N GLY A 225 30.44 15.15 -13.72
CA GLY A 225 29.89 15.27 -12.35
C GLY A 225 28.38 15.07 -12.32
N GLY A 226 27.71 15.71 -11.34
CA GLY A 226 26.25 15.56 -11.17
C GLY A 226 25.81 14.17 -10.69
N MET A 227 26.67 13.45 -9.99
CA MET A 227 26.35 12.15 -9.42
C MET A 227 25.23 12.26 -8.40
N SER A 228 24.21 11.42 -8.55
CA SER A 228 23.15 11.27 -7.54
C SER A 228 23.60 10.28 -6.46
N SER A 229 23.43 10.65 -5.20
CA SER A 229 23.59 9.75 -4.07
C SER A 229 22.23 9.44 -3.46
N ILE A 230 21.99 8.18 -3.15
CA ILE A 230 20.72 7.70 -2.60
C ILE A 230 21.02 6.95 -1.30
N ILE A 231 20.19 7.17 -0.30
CA ILE A 231 20.38 6.63 1.04
C ILE A 231 19.08 5.94 1.48
N ASP A 232 19.19 4.72 2.00
CA ASP A 232 18.10 4.06 2.70
C ASP A 232 17.92 4.69 4.09
N GLY A 233 16.94 5.58 4.22
CA GLY A 233 16.63 6.25 5.47
C GLY A 233 16.19 5.27 6.59
N PHE A 234 15.53 4.17 6.25
CA PHE A 234 15.16 3.14 7.23
C PHE A 234 16.38 2.38 7.76
N LYS A 235 17.40 2.18 6.90
CA LYS A 235 18.69 1.61 7.34
C LYS A 235 19.43 2.54 8.31
N VAL A 236 19.37 3.85 8.05
CA VAL A 236 19.92 4.85 8.98
C VAL A 236 19.18 4.81 10.31
N VAL A 237 17.86 4.73 10.29
CA VAL A 237 17.03 4.61 11.51
C VAL A 237 17.36 3.34 12.29
N GLU A 238 17.54 2.20 11.60
CA GLU A 238 17.96 0.94 12.23
C GLU A 238 19.33 1.10 12.92
N TYR A 239 20.29 1.73 12.24
CA TYR A 239 21.61 2.01 12.81
C TYR A 239 21.50 2.86 14.07
N LEU A 240 20.78 3.97 14.05
CA LEU A 240 20.58 4.83 15.21
C LEU A 240 19.91 4.10 16.37
N LYS A 241 18.91 3.31 16.10
CA LYS A 241 18.20 2.51 17.12
C LYS A 241 19.13 1.52 17.83
N ASN A 242 20.04 0.91 17.08
CA ASN A 242 20.93 -0.13 17.61
C ASN A 242 22.21 0.42 18.25
N ASN A 243 22.71 1.57 17.79
CA ASN A 243 24.01 2.09 18.19
C ASN A 243 23.92 3.41 18.96
N GLU A 244 22.85 4.20 18.77
CA GLU A 244 22.70 5.54 19.35
C GLU A 244 21.28 5.76 19.89
N LEU A 245 20.82 4.87 20.76
CA LEU A 245 19.45 4.84 21.26
C LEU A 245 18.96 6.19 21.82
N LYS A 246 19.84 6.96 22.49
CA LYS A 246 19.50 8.29 23.02
C LYS A 246 19.11 9.26 21.89
N ASN A 247 19.88 9.30 20.82
CA ASN A 247 19.61 10.16 19.66
C ASN A 247 18.36 9.70 18.92
N PHE A 248 18.19 8.39 18.75
CA PHE A 248 16.96 7.81 18.18
C PHE A 248 15.71 8.23 18.96
N GLU A 249 15.70 8.15 20.29
CA GLU A 249 14.55 8.54 21.11
C GLU A 249 14.29 10.06 21.07
N ILE A 250 15.32 10.89 20.93
CA ILE A 250 15.16 12.34 20.74
C ILE A 250 14.48 12.62 19.40
N LEU A 251 15.01 12.07 18.29
CA LEU A 251 14.48 12.27 16.96
C LEU A 251 13.02 11.78 16.83
N LYS A 252 12.66 10.75 17.59
CA LYS A 252 11.30 10.21 17.63
C LYS A 252 10.30 11.12 18.35
N LYS A 253 10.75 11.95 19.28
CA LYS A 253 9.91 12.78 20.17
C LYS A 253 9.88 14.24 19.78
N VAL A 254 10.94 14.74 19.16
CA VAL A 254 11.04 16.16 18.81
C VAL A 254 10.39 16.40 17.47
N GLU A 255 9.33 17.17 17.48
CA GLU A 255 8.64 17.60 16.27
C GLU A 255 9.45 18.68 15.54
N VAL A 256 9.63 18.51 14.25
CA VAL A 256 10.34 19.45 13.38
C VAL A 256 9.36 20.03 12.37
N LYS A 257 9.29 21.36 12.30
CA LYS A 257 8.44 22.05 11.32
C LYS A 257 9.13 22.10 9.96
N PHE A 258 8.40 21.73 8.92
CA PHE A 258 8.85 21.87 7.54
C PHE A 258 8.10 23.01 6.86
N ILE A 259 8.85 23.92 6.22
CA ILE A 259 8.30 25.10 5.55
C ILE A 259 8.97 25.21 4.19
N ASN A 260 8.17 25.39 3.13
CA ASN A 260 8.64 25.95 1.88
C ASN A 260 8.33 27.44 1.85
N ASN A 261 9.34 28.24 1.68
CA ASN A 261 9.22 29.70 1.69
C ASN A 261 10.07 30.27 0.55
N ASP A 262 9.54 30.24 -0.66
CA ASP A 262 10.14 30.88 -1.81
C ASP A 262 9.44 32.20 -2.15
N TYR A 263 9.96 32.95 -3.11
CA TYR A 263 9.41 34.26 -3.47
C TYR A 263 8.10 34.18 -4.27
N THR A 264 7.70 32.99 -4.73
CA THR A 264 6.47 32.76 -5.49
C THR A 264 5.37 32.16 -4.61
N GLN A 265 5.73 31.38 -3.61
CA GLN A 265 4.79 30.63 -2.78
C GLN A 265 5.32 30.44 -1.35
N LYS A 266 4.41 30.43 -0.41
CA LYS A 266 4.68 30.05 0.97
C LYS A 266 3.79 28.89 1.37
N LEU A 267 4.37 27.71 1.54
CA LEU A 267 3.69 26.51 1.97
C LEU A 267 4.28 26.05 3.30
N SER A 268 3.42 25.77 4.25
CA SER A 268 3.81 25.30 5.58
C SER A 268 2.83 24.24 6.03
N LEU A 269 3.35 23.15 6.59
CA LEU A 269 2.56 22.31 7.49
C LEU A 269 2.27 23.14 8.74
N ILE A 270 1.17 23.85 8.70
CA ILE A 270 0.59 24.41 9.93
C ILE A 270 -0.25 23.30 10.54
N HIS A 271 0.14 22.92 11.72
CA HIS A 271 -0.43 21.92 12.56
C HIS A 271 -1.92 21.70 12.37
N ILE A 272 -2.24 20.49 12.19
CA ILE A 272 -3.51 19.95 12.62
C ILE A 272 -3.30 19.47 14.06
#